data_8cb8abf2542b78b1c610641c4d2ebd0e
#
_entry.id   8cb8abf2542b78b1c610641c4d2ebd0e
#
_cell.length_a   1.000
_cell.length_b   1.000
_cell.length_c   1.000
_cell.angle_alpha   90.00
_cell.angle_beta   90.00
_cell.angle_gamma   90.00
#
_symmetry.space_group_name_H-M   'P 1'
#
loop_
_entity.id
_entity.type
_entity.pdbx_description
1 polymer ?
#
loop_
_entity_poly.entity_id
_entity_poly.type
_entity_poly.pdbx_seq_one_letter_code
_entity_poly.pdbx_strand_id
1 'polypeptide(L)'
;IARETIDVYAPLANRLGINWMKTELEDLSFQYLSPEAYEELTARVAKSKESRVRYTDEVKKIISAELEKYNIKGEVEGRPKHLYGIYKKMHEQHLDFDEVYDLIAFRVILDSDMEKGCYETLSVVHSLWKPVPGRFKDYIAMPKANNYQSLHTTVIGPYGERLEIQIRTRAMHEWAEKGIAAHWRYKEGKSSESGLDAKIAWLRQVLAWKAELADSGELREQFRNELLQDRVYVLTPQGKV
;
A
#
# COMPACT_ATOMS: atom_id res chain seq x y z
N ILE A 1 -16.48 -11.86 -15.88
CA ILE A 1 -15.45 -12.26 -14.90
C ILE A 1 -14.50 -11.07 -14.64
N ALA A 2 -13.67 -10.57 -15.63
CA ALA A 2 -12.66 -9.53 -15.36
C ALA A 2 -13.25 -8.22 -14.78
N ARG A 3 -14.40 -7.76 -15.29
CA ARG A 3 -15.12 -6.60 -14.74
C ARG A 3 -15.55 -6.84 -13.29
N GLU A 4 -16.13 -7.98 -13.01
CA GLU A 4 -16.54 -8.37 -11.66
C GLU A 4 -15.32 -8.52 -10.72
N THR A 5 -14.22 -9.04 -11.24
CA THR A 5 -12.98 -9.18 -10.47
C THR A 5 -12.47 -7.81 -10.01
N ILE A 6 -12.41 -6.81 -10.90
CA ILE A 6 -11.89 -5.49 -10.56
C ILE A 6 -12.87 -4.67 -9.70
N ASP A 7 -14.19 -4.88 -9.90
CA ASP A 7 -15.23 -4.13 -9.19
C ASP A 7 -15.58 -4.73 -7.82
N VAL A 8 -15.35 -6.05 -7.59
CA VAL A 8 -15.77 -6.77 -6.38
C VAL A 8 -14.60 -7.44 -5.68
N TYR A 9 -13.90 -8.37 -6.35
CA TYR A 9 -12.90 -9.21 -5.67
C TYR A 9 -11.61 -8.46 -5.32
N ALA A 10 -11.11 -7.56 -6.15
CA ALA A 10 -9.94 -6.76 -5.84
C ALA A 10 -10.19 -5.78 -4.66
N PRO A 11 -11.31 -5.04 -4.60
CA PRO A 11 -11.72 -4.28 -3.43
C PRO A 11 -11.88 -5.14 -2.16
N LEU A 12 -12.45 -6.34 -2.29
CA LEU A 12 -12.58 -7.27 -1.16
C LEU A 12 -11.22 -7.70 -0.62
N ALA A 13 -10.28 -8.08 -1.51
CA ALA A 13 -8.91 -8.41 -1.12
C ALA A 13 -8.21 -7.22 -0.41
N ASN A 14 -8.43 -5.99 -0.90
CA ASN A 14 -7.93 -4.77 -0.25
C ASN A 14 -8.49 -4.59 1.16
N ARG A 15 -9.79 -4.80 1.35
CA ARG A 15 -10.46 -4.68 2.64
C ARG A 15 -9.98 -5.74 3.64
N LEU A 16 -9.65 -6.94 3.15
CA LEU A 16 -9.04 -8.01 3.94
C LEU A 16 -7.55 -7.77 4.23
N GLY A 17 -6.95 -6.71 3.69
CA GLY A 17 -5.54 -6.41 3.84
C GLY A 17 -4.61 -7.32 3.02
N ILE A 18 -5.15 -8.15 2.11
CA ILE A 18 -4.38 -9.10 1.30
C ILE A 18 -3.87 -8.37 0.04
N ASN A 19 -2.83 -7.56 0.22
CA ASN A 19 -2.39 -6.62 -0.79
C ASN A 19 -1.81 -7.29 -2.06
N TRP A 20 -1.11 -8.42 -1.90
CA TRP A 20 -0.59 -9.17 -3.04
C TRP A 20 -1.72 -9.69 -3.94
N MET A 21 -2.80 -10.23 -3.34
CA MET A 21 -3.94 -10.74 -4.10
C MET A 21 -4.70 -9.62 -4.81
N LYS A 22 -4.90 -8.48 -4.12
CA LYS A 22 -5.47 -7.28 -4.75
C LYS A 22 -4.71 -6.90 -6.01
N THR A 23 -3.38 -6.78 -5.90
CA THR A 23 -2.51 -6.38 -7.01
C THR A 23 -2.61 -7.34 -8.20
N GLU A 24 -2.57 -8.64 -7.93
CA GLU A 24 -2.68 -9.68 -8.95
C GLU A 24 -4.06 -9.64 -9.65
N LEU A 25 -5.14 -9.52 -8.88
CA LEU A 25 -6.49 -9.40 -9.43
C LEU A 25 -6.67 -8.14 -10.28
N GLU A 26 -6.11 -7.03 -9.86
CA GLU A 26 -6.15 -5.76 -10.60
C GLU A 26 -5.37 -5.87 -11.92
N ASP A 27 -4.14 -6.38 -11.92
CA ASP A 27 -3.31 -6.48 -13.11
C ASP A 27 -3.87 -7.49 -14.12
N LEU A 28 -4.32 -8.67 -13.66
CA LEU A 28 -4.99 -9.64 -14.53
C LEU A 28 -6.28 -9.07 -15.15
N SER A 29 -7.10 -8.40 -14.36
CA SER A 29 -8.33 -7.78 -14.88
C SER A 29 -8.03 -6.69 -15.90
N PHE A 30 -7.01 -5.88 -15.67
CA PHE A 30 -6.57 -4.83 -16.56
C PHE A 30 -6.15 -5.38 -17.93
N GLN A 31 -5.39 -6.48 -17.95
CA GLN A 31 -4.97 -7.17 -19.16
C GLN A 31 -6.16 -7.55 -20.06
N TYR A 32 -7.28 -7.99 -19.48
CA TYR A 32 -8.47 -8.40 -20.24
C TYR A 32 -9.43 -7.26 -20.58
N LEU A 33 -9.50 -6.22 -19.72
CA LEU A 33 -10.44 -5.11 -19.90
C LEU A 33 -9.92 -4.03 -20.84
N SER A 34 -8.60 -3.86 -20.90
CA SER A 34 -7.94 -2.84 -21.70
C SER A 34 -6.62 -3.38 -22.28
N PRO A 35 -6.66 -4.39 -23.17
CA PRO A 35 -5.45 -5.09 -23.64
C PRO A 35 -4.47 -4.15 -24.34
N GLU A 36 -4.94 -3.23 -25.15
CA GLU A 36 -4.08 -2.25 -25.85
C GLU A 36 -3.32 -1.36 -24.86
N ALA A 37 -4.01 -0.81 -23.87
CA ALA A 37 -3.38 0.01 -22.84
C ALA A 37 -2.41 -0.82 -21.94
N TYR A 38 -2.73 -2.08 -21.68
CA TYR A 38 -1.87 -3.00 -20.94
C TYR A 38 -0.58 -3.28 -21.71
N GLU A 39 -0.65 -3.59 -23.02
CA GLU A 39 0.50 -3.86 -23.87
C GLU A 39 1.39 -2.61 -24.02
N GLU A 40 0.79 -1.45 -24.29
CA GLU A 40 1.52 -0.18 -24.38
C GLU A 40 2.27 0.13 -23.08
N LEU A 41 1.56 0.05 -21.95
CA LEU A 41 2.15 0.35 -20.65
C LEU A 41 3.26 -0.65 -20.28
N THR A 42 3.07 -1.93 -20.59
CA THR A 42 4.08 -2.98 -20.39
C THR A 42 5.34 -2.68 -21.19
N ALA A 43 5.20 -2.29 -22.45
CA ALA A 43 6.33 -1.93 -23.31
C ALA A 43 7.08 -0.70 -22.78
N ARG A 44 6.38 0.35 -22.34
CA ARG A 44 6.99 1.55 -21.73
C ARG A 44 7.73 1.23 -20.44
N VAL A 45 7.13 0.42 -19.58
CA VAL A 45 7.73 -0.04 -18.32
C VAL A 45 8.97 -0.90 -18.60
N ALA A 46 8.94 -1.77 -19.60
CA ALA A 46 10.08 -2.60 -19.98
C ALA A 46 11.25 -1.76 -20.53
N LYS A 47 10.98 -0.77 -21.37
CA LYS A 47 12.00 0.12 -21.97
C LYS A 47 12.82 0.88 -20.93
N SER A 48 12.23 1.27 -19.81
CA SER A 48 12.89 2.02 -18.72
C SER A 48 13.47 1.11 -17.61
N LYS A 49 13.41 -0.21 -17.77
CA LYS A 49 13.75 -1.20 -16.72
C LYS A 49 15.18 -1.06 -16.20
N GLU A 50 16.16 -1.00 -17.10
CA GLU A 50 17.58 -0.97 -16.70
C GLU A 50 17.97 0.30 -15.94
N SER A 51 17.50 1.45 -16.39
CA SER A 51 17.75 2.73 -15.70
C SER A 51 17.10 2.76 -14.32
N ARG A 52 15.89 2.19 -14.21
CA ARG A 52 15.18 2.09 -12.94
C ARG A 52 15.84 1.12 -11.96
N VAL A 53 16.35 0.00 -12.42
CA VAL A 53 17.09 -0.93 -11.56
C VAL A 53 18.32 -0.26 -10.98
N ARG A 54 19.13 0.39 -11.83
CA ARG A 54 20.34 1.13 -11.38
C ARG A 54 19.99 2.22 -10.35
N TYR A 55 18.97 3.00 -10.64
CA TYR A 55 18.50 4.04 -9.73
C TYR A 55 18.00 3.46 -8.40
N THR A 56 17.23 2.37 -8.47
CA THR A 56 16.73 1.69 -7.27
C THR A 56 17.87 1.20 -6.39
N ASP A 57 18.89 0.58 -6.98
CA ASP A 57 20.04 0.06 -6.24
C ASP A 57 20.88 1.20 -5.62
N GLU A 58 21.01 2.32 -6.31
CA GLU A 58 21.68 3.51 -5.79
C GLU A 58 20.95 4.08 -4.56
N VAL A 59 19.64 4.32 -4.68
CA VAL A 59 18.82 4.85 -3.57
C VAL A 59 18.81 3.89 -2.38
N LYS A 60 18.67 2.57 -2.62
CA LYS A 60 18.76 1.55 -1.57
C LYS A 60 20.08 1.64 -0.80
N LYS A 61 21.20 1.73 -1.50
CA LYS A 61 22.53 1.86 -0.89
C LYS A 61 22.64 3.11 -0.03
N ILE A 62 22.15 4.26 -0.53
CA ILE A 62 22.18 5.52 0.22
C ILE A 62 21.39 5.39 1.52
N ILE A 63 20.14 4.91 1.43
CA ILE A 63 19.29 4.76 2.62
C ILE A 63 19.91 3.77 3.61
N SER A 64 20.35 2.59 3.14
CA SER A 64 20.95 1.57 4.00
C SER A 64 22.20 2.06 4.72
N ALA A 65 23.10 2.74 4.02
CA ALA A 65 24.32 3.31 4.59
C ALA A 65 24.00 4.37 5.66
N GLU A 66 22.93 5.15 5.47
CA GLU A 66 22.56 6.16 6.45
C GLU A 66 21.90 5.52 7.69
N LEU A 67 21.05 4.50 7.50
CA LEU A 67 20.47 3.74 8.63
C LEU A 67 21.55 3.08 9.50
N GLU A 68 22.59 2.53 8.88
CA GLU A 68 23.74 1.93 9.59
C GLU A 68 24.45 2.94 10.50
N LYS A 69 24.66 4.19 10.07
CA LYS A 69 25.28 5.24 10.88
C LYS A 69 24.51 5.54 12.16
N TYR A 70 23.19 5.36 12.14
CA TYR A 70 22.32 5.58 13.30
C TYR A 70 21.99 4.28 14.05
N ASN A 71 22.66 3.15 13.73
CA ASN A 71 22.39 1.84 14.30
C ASN A 71 20.94 1.37 14.14
N ILE A 72 20.25 1.80 13.09
CA ILE A 72 18.91 1.37 12.76
C ILE A 72 19.00 0.12 11.89
N LYS A 73 18.56 -1.02 12.42
CA LYS A 73 18.53 -2.29 11.71
C LYS A 73 17.24 -2.43 10.92
N GLY A 74 17.36 -2.75 9.63
CA GLY A 74 16.21 -2.95 8.76
C GLY A 74 16.65 -3.22 7.33
N GLU A 75 15.68 -3.56 6.52
CA GLU A 75 15.83 -3.87 5.10
C GLU A 75 15.23 -2.75 4.26
N VAL A 76 15.92 -2.37 3.17
CA VAL A 76 15.42 -1.39 2.21
C VAL A 76 15.07 -2.10 0.92
N GLU A 77 13.80 -2.04 0.53
CA GLU A 77 13.28 -2.62 -0.71
C GLU A 77 12.86 -1.53 -1.70
N GLY A 78 13.15 -1.75 -2.98
CA GLY A 78 12.51 -1.00 -4.06
C GLY A 78 11.29 -1.77 -4.56
N ARG A 79 10.13 -1.15 -4.50
CA ARG A 79 8.87 -1.74 -4.96
C ARG A 79 8.40 -1.06 -6.24
N PRO A 80 8.49 -1.74 -7.40
CA PRO A 80 7.86 -1.23 -8.61
C PRO A 80 6.34 -1.16 -8.40
N LYS A 81 5.72 -0.10 -8.90
CA LYS A 81 4.27 0.03 -8.90
C LYS A 81 3.68 -0.93 -9.93
N HIS A 82 2.61 -1.63 -9.58
CA HIS A 82 1.93 -2.55 -10.49
C HIS A 82 1.24 -1.80 -11.65
N LEU A 83 1.05 -2.49 -12.78
CA LEU A 83 0.63 -1.86 -14.03
C LEU A 83 -0.73 -1.16 -13.92
N TYR A 84 -1.73 -1.82 -13.32
CA TYR A 84 -3.03 -1.20 -13.11
C TYR A 84 -2.96 0.04 -12.22
N GLY A 85 -2.09 0.03 -11.20
CA GLY A 85 -1.88 1.18 -10.32
C GLY A 85 -1.27 2.39 -11.05
N ILE A 86 -0.39 2.15 -12.04
CA ILE A 86 0.14 3.19 -12.92
C ILE A 86 -0.96 3.71 -13.85
N TYR A 87 -1.68 2.81 -14.54
CA TYR A 87 -2.77 3.13 -15.44
C TYR A 87 -3.86 3.97 -14.76
N LYS A 88 -4.31 3.52 -13.59
CA LYS A 88 -5.31 4.23 -12.79
C LYS A 88 -4.86 5.65 -12.46
N LYS A 89 -3.61 5.83 -12.03
CA LYS A 89 -3.06 7.14 -11.70
C LYS A 89 -3.00 8.06 -12.91
N MET A 90 -2.54 7.55 -14.06
CA MET A 90 -2.53 8.31 -15.32
C MET A 90 -3.93 8.80 -15.68
N HIS A 91 -4.93 7.91 -15.57
CA HIS A 91 -6.33 8.23 -15.89
C HIS A 91 -6.98 9.23 -14.91
N GLU A 92 -6.82 9.00 -13.60
CA GLU A 92 -7.46 9.84 -12.56
C GLU A 92 -6.83 11.24 -12.46
N GLN A 93 -5.54 11.36 -12.76
CA GLN A 93 -4.81 12.63 -12.65
C GLN A 93 -4.51 13.28 -14.01
N HIS A 94 -4.99 12.65 -15.11
CA HIS A 94 -4.74 13.11 -16.50
C HIS A 94 -3.24 13.32 -16.78
N LEU A 95 -2.40 12.37 -16.35
CA LEU A 95 -0.95 12.41 -16.51
C LEU A 95 -0.50 11.51 -17.65
N ASP A 96 0.52 11.95 -18.38
CA ASP A 96 1.28 11.07 -19.26
C ASP A 96 2.20 10.14 -18.45
N PHE A 97 2.61 9.02 -19.05
CA PHE A 97 3.48 8.05 -18.39
C PHE A 97 4.77 8.68 -17.83
N ASP A 98 5.38 9.60 -18.58
CA ASP A 98 6.61 10.28 -18.20
C ASP A 98 6.41 11.29 -17.05
N GLU A 99 5.16 11.63 -16.75
CA GLU A 99 4.77 12.49 -15.62
C GLU A 99 4.43 11.69 -14.35
N VAL A 100 4.43 10.35 -14.44
CA VAL A 100 4.22 9.48 -13.27
C VAL A 100 5.55 9.29 -12.53
N TYR A 101 5.85 10.19 -11.61
CA TYR A 101 7.12 10.23 -10.86
C TYR A 101 7.31 9.11 -9.84
N ASP A 102 6.23 8.43 -9.40
CA ASP A 102 6.25 7.39 -8.36
C ASP A 102 6.15 5.97 -8.92
N LEU A 103 6.82 5.70 -10.03
CA LEU A 103 6.90 4.35 -10.61
C LEU A 103 7.58 3.34 -9.68
N ILE A 104 8.43 3.84 -8.78
CA ILE A 104 9.12 3.04 -7.76
C ILE A 104 8.88 3.70 -6.40
N ALA A 105 8.30 2.93 -5.49
CA ALA A 105 8.26 3.29 -4.08
C ALA A 105 9.39 2.54 -3.35
N PHE A 106 9.96 3.17 -2.35
CA PHE A 106 10.93 2.53 -1.47
C PHE A 106 10.26 2.15 -0.16
N ARG A 107 10.66 1.03 0.38
CA ARG A 107 10.13 0.53 1.63
C ARG A 107 11.28 0.26 2.58
N VAL A 108 11.21 0.83 3.77
CA VAL A 108 12.12 0.54 4.87
C VAL A 108 11.37 -0.32 5.88
N ILE A 109 11.84 -1.56 6.06
CA ILE A 109 11.25 -2.55 6.97
C ILE A 109 12.21 -2.70 8.15
N LEU A 110 11.80 -2.25 9.32
CA LEU A 110 12.61 -2.29 10.51
C LEU A 110 12.54 -3.66 11.19
N ASP A 111 13.67 -4.13 11.69
CA ASP A 111 13.77 -5.38 12.47
C ASP A 111 13.23 -5.22 13.89
N SER A 112 13.00 -3.98 14.35
CA SER A 112 12.39 -3.66 15.62
C SER A 112 10.87 -3.62 15.52
N ASP A 113 10.14 -4.14 16.51
CA ASP A 113 8.70 -4.02 16.62
C ASP A 113 8.24 -2.69 17.26
N MET A 114 9.18 -1.82 17.65
CA MET A 114 8.87 -0.53 18.26
C MET A 114 8.51 0.51 17.20
N GLU A 115 7.29 1.03 17.26
CA GLU A 115 6.80 2.11 16.38
C GLU A 115 7.69 3.34 16.39
N LYS A 116 8.29 3.66 17.54
CA LYS A 116 9.24 4.76 17.70
C LYS A 116 10.38 4.69 16.67
N GLY A 117 10.89 3.50 16.36
CA GLY A 117 11.92 3.30 15.33
C GLY A 117 11.49 3.79 13.93
N CYS A 118 10.21 3.74 13.62
CA CYS A 118 9.71 4.28 12.34
C CYS A 118 9.84 5.80 12.27
N TYR A 119 9.56 6.51 13.36
CA TYR A 119 9.71 7.97 13.44
C TYR A 119 11.18 8.41 13.47
N GLU A 120 12.05 7.64 14.12
CA GLU A 120 13.49 7.84 14.09
C GLU A 120 14.02 7.68 12.67
N THR A 121 13.59 6.64 11.96
CA THR A 121 13.92 6.41 10.54
C THR A 121 13.39 7.53 9.65
N LEU A 122 12.19 8.04 9.90
CA LEU A 122 11.65 9.20 9.17
C LEU A 122 12.56 10.43 9.32
N SER A 123 13.05 10.69 10.53
CA SER A 123 13.99 11.79 10.79
C SER A 123 15.28 11.60 9.98
N VAL A 124 15.83 10.40 9.93
CA VAL A 124 17.03 10.08 9.13
C VAL A 124 16.77 10.32 7.64
N VAL A 125 15.64 9.84 7.10
CA VAL A 125 15.26 10.04 5.70
C VAL A 125 15.11 11.53 5.36
N HIS A 126 14.49 12.31 6.26
CA HIS A 126 14.34 13.77 6.08
C HIS A 126 15.64 14.56 6.25
N SER A 127 16.64 14.00 6.92
CA SER A 127 17.98 14.57 6.97
C SER A 127 18.75 14.35 5.68
N LEU A 128 18.52 13.25 4.98
CA LEU A 128 19.08 12.97 3.65
C LEU A 128 18.48 13.86 2.56
N TRP A 129 17.14 14.01 2.57
CA TRP A 129 16.40 14.63 1.49
C TRP A 129 15.24 15.48 1.98
N LYS A 130 14.99 16.59 1.30
CA LYS A 130 13.88 17.50 1.65
C LYS A 130 12.53 16.87 1.37
N PRO A 131 11.61 16.82 2.36
CA PRO A 131 10.26 16.34 2.15
C PRO A 131 9.44 17.28 1.27
N VAL A 132 8.57 16.70 0.46
CA VAL A 132 7.59 17.44 -0.34
C VAL A 132 6.42 17.84 0.55
N PRO A 133 6.09 19.13 0.68
CA PRO A 133 4.97 19.58 1.53
C PRO A 133 3.65 18.90 1.16
N GLY A 134 2.84 18.56 2.18
CA GLY A 134 1.53 17.93 2.00
C GLY A 134 1.56 16.47 1.52
N ARG A 135 2.74 15.84 1.43
CA ARG A 135 2.91 14.46 0.98
C ARG A 135 3.33 13.50 2.10
N PHE A 136 3.20 13.91 3.34
CA PHE A 136 3.40 13.04 4.49
C PHE A 136 2.06 12.46 4.97
N LYS A 137 2.03 11.16 5.25
CA LYS A 137 0.86 10.47 5.81
C LYS A 137 1.32 9.53 6.92
N ASP A 138 0.71 9.66 8.09
CA ASP A 138 0.97 8.83 9.25
C ASP A 138 -0.15 7.80 9.44
N TYR A 139 0.05 6.63 8.86
CA TYR A 139 -0.84 5.50 9.05
C TYR A 139 -0.44 4.60 10.23
N ILE A 140 0.55 4.99 11.04
CA ILE A 140 0.85 4.33 12.32
C ILE A 140 -0.07 4.92 13.39
N ALA A 141 -0.07 6.25 13.52
CA ALA A 141 -0.96 6.95 14.46
C ALA A 141 -2.44 6.85 14.04
N MET A 142 -2.73 6.79 12.73
CA MET A 142 -4.09 6.69 12.18
C MET A 142 -4.15 5.53 11.16
N PRO A 143 -4.29 4.28 11.63
CA PRO A 143 -4.36 3.12 10.75
C PRO A 143 -5.55 3.20 9.78
N LYS A 144 -5.39 2.65 8.58
CA LYS A 144 -6.49 2.51 7.63
C LYS A 144 -7.56 1.54 8.14
N ALA A 145 -8.75 1.57 7.55
CA ALA A 145 -9.86 0.67 7.92
C ALA A 145 -9.51 -0.83 7.84
N ASN A 146 -8.52 -1.21 7.04
CA ASN A 146 -7.98 -2.56 6.94
C ASN A 146 -6.78 -2.83 7.87
N ASN A 147 -6.57 -2.00 8.89
CA ASN A 147 -5.43 -2.04 9.83
C ASN A 147 -4.04 -1.91 9.16
N TYR A 148 -3.98 -1.34 7.97
CA TYR A 148 -2.70 -1.02 7.36
C TYR A 148 -2.00 0.08 8.14
N GLN A 149 -0.73 -0.16 8.53
CA GLN A 149 0.13 0.78 9.23
C GLN A 149 1.44 0.99 8.49
N SER A 150 1.84 2.23 8.31
CA SER A 150 3.13 2.65 7.75
C SER A 150 3.23 4.18 7.81
N LEU A 151 4.43 4.74 7.93
CA LEU A 151 4.66 6.14 7.58
C LEU A 151 4.88 6.21 6.07
N HIS A 152 4.27 7.20 5.41
CA HIS A 152 4.52 7.51 4.02
C HIS A 152 5.05 8.92 3.91
N THR A 153 6.18 9.07 3.26
CA THR A 153 6.72 10.40 2.94
C THR A 153 7.19 10.44 1.50
N THR A 154 7.07 11.60 0.87
CA THR A 154 7.66 11.87 -0.44
C THR A 154 8.78 12.87 -0.26
N VAL A 155 9.95 12.54 -0.77
CA VAL A 155 11.16 13.40 -0.69
C VAL A 155 11.71 13.70 -2.08
N ILE A 156 12.54 14.74 -2.19
CA ILE A 156 13.33 15.02 -3.39
C ILE A 156 14.66 14.31 -3.24
N GLY A 157 14.80 13.17 -3.89
CA GLY A 157 15.97 12.32 -3.85
C GLY A 157 17.07 12.70 -4.85
N PRO A 158 17.98 11.76 -5.19
CA PRO A 158 19.01 11.97 -6.19
C PRO A 158 18.43 12.43 -7.52
N TYR A 159 19.20 13.28 -8.23
CA TYR A 159 18.83 13.86 -9.54
C TYR A 159 17.53 14.69 -9.54
N GLY A 160 17.01 15.07 -8.35
CA GLY A 160 15.77 15.83 -8.24
C GLY A 160 14.50 14.99 -8.38
N GLU A 161 14.63 13.66 -8.41
CA GLU A 161 13.52 12.74 -8.54
C GLU A 161 12.67 12.68 -7.26
N ARG A 162 11.35 12.54 -7.42
CA ARG A 162 10.43 12.36 -6.28
C ARG A 162 10.41 10.90 -5.86
N LEU A 163 10.75 10.64 -4.61
CA LEU A 163 10.76 9.31 -4.01
C LEU A 163 9.64 9.19 -2.99
N GLU A 164 8.76 8.21 -3.17
CA GLU A 164 7.86 7.78 -2.10
C GLU A 164 8.58 6.76 -1.23
N ILE A 165 8.68 7.03 0.08
CA ILE A 165 9.32 6.15 1.05
C ILE A 165 8.28 5.74 2.08
N GLN A 166 8.09 4.43 2.22
CA GLN A 166 7.22 3.79 3.19
C GLN A 166 8.08 3.21 4.31
N ILE A 167 7.78 3.56 5.57
CA ILE A 167 8.55 3.12 6.73
C ILE A 167 7.62 2.37 7.66
N ARG A 168 7.98 1.16 8.05
CA ARG A 168 7.19 0.30 8.92
C ARG A 168 8.03 -0.77 9.60
N THR A 169 7.52 -1.33 10.69
CA THR A 169 8.11 -2.49 11.34
C THR A 169 7.86 -3.77 10.53
N ARG A 170 8.59 -4.84 10.86
CA ARG A 170 8.38 -6.16 10.23
C ARG A 170 6.98 -6.70 10.49
N ALA A 171 6.44 -6.51 11.69
CA ALA A 171 5.07 -6.91 12.01
C ALA A 171 4.03 -6.15 11.17
N MET A 172 4.18 -4.82 11.00
CA MET A 172 3.32 -4.02 10.11
C MET A 172 3.46 -4.45 8.65
N HIS A 173 4.68 -4.84 8.23
CA HIS A 173 4.90 -5.34 6.87
C HIS A 173 4.18 -6.65 6.62
N GLU A 174 4.29 -7.61 7.52
CA GLU A 174 3.58 -8.89 7.42
C GLU A 174 2.07 -8.70 7.39
N TRP A 175 1.55 -7.80 8.23
CA TRP A 175 0.14 -7.45 8.19
C TRP A 175 -0.28 -6.84 6.85
N ALA A 176 0.50 -5.90 6.33
CA ALA A 176 0.20 -5.21 5.07
C ALA A 176 0.25 -6.14 3.84
N GLU A 177 1.08 -7.20 3.86
CA GLU A 177 1.18 -8.14 2.75
C GLU A 177 0.17 -9.30 2.83
N LYS A 178 -0.05 -9.82 4.04
CA LYS A 178 -0.86 -11.04 4.27
C LYS A 178 -2.24 -10.75 4.86
N GLY A 179 -2.46 -9.52 5.35
CA GLY A 179 -3.73 -9.12 5.95
C GLY A 179 -4.12 -9.98 7.16
N ILE A 180 -5.40 -10.25 7.28
CA ILE A 180 -5.96 -11.10 8.34
C ILE A 180 -5.32 -12.49 8.39
N ALA A 181 -4.84 -13.02 7.27
CA ALA A 181 -4.15 -14.32 7.22
C ALA A 181 -2.82 -14.34 8.01
N ALA A 182 -2.13 -13.21 8.17
CA ALA A 182 -0.95 -13.10 9.03
C ALA A 182 -1.31 -13.28 10.51
N HIS A 183 -2.42 -12.68 10.92
CA HIS A 183 -2.91 -12.77 12.31
C HIS A 183 -3.28 -14.19 12.72
N TRP A 184 -3.79 -14.99 11.80
CA TRP A 184 -4.12 -16.38 12.10
C TRP A 184 -2.89 -17.25 12.32
N ARG A 185 -1.85 -17.07 11.50
CA ARG A 185 -0.61 -17.83 11.64
C ARG A 185 0.15 -17.50 12.93
N TYR A 186 0.11 -16.22 13.34
CA TYR A 186 0.74 -15.78 14.61
C TYR A 186 0.00 -16.33 15.84
N LYS A 187 -1.34 -16.47 15.79
CA LYS A 187 -2.15 -17.03 16.89
C LYS A 187 -2.18 -18.55 16.91
N GLU A 188 -1.99 -19.24 15.79
CA GLU A 188 -1.92 -20.73 15.73
C GLU A 188 -0.71 -21.28 16.49
N GLY A 189 0.35 -20.49 16.70
CA GLY A 189 1.49 -20.82 17.57
C GLY A 189 1.21 -20.68 19.06
N LYS A 190 0.06 -20.12 19.47
CA LYS A 190 -0.39 -20.02 20.86
C LYS A 190 -1.81 -20.55 20.94
N SER A 191 -1.95 -21.80 21.43
CA SER A 191 -3.24 -22.46 21.65
C SER A 191 -4.12 -21.60 22.58
N SER A 192 -5.13 -20.92 22.04
CA SER A 192 -6.20 -20.31 22.82
C SER A 192 -7.51 -20.26 22.04
N GLU A 193 -8.61 -20.53 22.75
CA GLU A 193 -10.00 -20.43 22.26
C GLU A 193 -10.34 -19.10 21.58
N SER A 194 -9.59 -18.03 21.91
CA SER A 194 -9.73 -16.70 21.29
C SER A 194 -9.43 -16.64 19.77
N GLY A 195 -8.71 -17.62 19.23
CA GLY A 195 -8.42 -17.73 17.79
C GLY A 195 -9.63 -18.17 16.97
N LEU A 196 -10.48 -19.04 17.54
CA LEU A 196 -11.70 -19.52 16.88
C LEU A 196 -12.76 -18.42 16.81
N ASP A 197 -12.92 -17.64 17.89
CA ASP A 197 -13.88 -16.55 17.94
C ASP A 197 -13.53 -15.43 16.93
N ALA A 198 -12.25 -15.12 16.77
CA ALA A 198 -11.80 -14.17 15.74
C ALA A 198 -12.06 -14.69 14.31
N LYS A 199 -11.87 -16.02 14.06
CA LYS A 199 -12.20 -16.65 12.77
C LYS A 199 -13.71 -16.61 12.51
N ILE A 200 -14.53 -16.89 13.53
CA ILE A 200 -16.00 -16.87 13.44
C ILE A 200 -16.51 -15.44 13.22
N ALA A 201 -15.98 -14.45 13.94
CA ALA A 201 -16.36 -13.06 13.77
C ALA A 201 -16.03 -12.55 12.37
N TRP A 202 -14.85 -12.90 11.84
CA TRP A 202 -14.48 -12.60 10.48
C TRP A 202 -15.36 -13.29 9.43
N LEU A 203 -15.62 -14.60 9.58
CA LEU A 203 -16.53 -15.34 8.70
C LEU A 203 -17.93 -14.71 8.68
N ARG A 204 -18.45 -14.30 9.83
CA ARG A 204 -19.72 -13.57 9.91
C ARG A 204 -19.67 -12.25 9.15
N GLN A 205 -18.59 -11.52 9.26
CA GLN A 205 -18.40 -10.26 8.54
C GLN A 205 -18.34 -10.47 7.02
N VAL A 206 -17.61 -11.48 6.55
CA VAL A 206 -17.54 -11.85 5.12
C VAL A 206 -18.91 -12.35 4.61
N LEU A 207 -19.64 -13.12 5.41
CA LEU A 207 -20.97 -13.60 5.05
C LEU A 207 -22.01 -12.48 5.04
N ALA A 208 -21.93 -11.51 5.97
CA ALA A 208 -22.78 -10.33 5.95
C ALA A 208 -22.52 -9.50 4.68
N TRP A 209 -21.27 -9.31 4.30
CA TRP A 209 -20.92 -8.62 3.06
C TRP A 209 -21.42 -9.35 1.81
N LYS A 210 -21.34 -10.69 1.79
CA LYS A 210 -21.87 -11.48 0.68
C LYS A 210 -23.39 -11.32 0.56
N ALA A 211 -24.11 -11.24 1.67
CA ALA A 211 -25.55 -11.01 1.69
C ALA A 211 -25.90 -9.59 1.20
N GLU A 212 -25.16 -8.57 1.63
CA GLU A 212 -25.30 -7.19 1.17
C GLU A 212 -24.99 -7.04 -0.34
N LEU A 213 -24.01 -7.79 -0.87
CA LEU A 213 -23.64 -7.78 -2.29
C LEU A 213 -24.67 -8.50 -3.19
N ALA A 214 -25.48 -9.40 -2.63
CA ALA A 214 -26.45 -10.18 -3.41
C ALA A 214 -27.73 -9.41 -3.75
N ASP A 215 -28.06 -8.36 -3.01
CA ASP A 215 -29.42 -7.80 -3.00
C ASP A 215 -29.66 -6.50 -3.77
N SER A 216 -28.67 -5.84 -4.37
CA SER A 216 -28.97 -4.69 -5.24
C SER A 216 -27.83 -4.17 -6.12
N GLY A 217 -28.17 -3.74 -7.37
CA GLY A 217 -27.29 -3.01 -8.27
C GLY A 217 -26.91 -1.61 -7.76
N GLU A 218 -27.75 -0.99 -6.93
CA GLU A 218 -27.49 0.31 -6.29
C GLU A 218 -26.43 0.22 -5.16
N LEU A 219 -26.39 -0.89 -4.43
CA LEU A 219 -25.36 -1.16 -3.43
C LEU A 219 -23.95 -1.30 -4.05
N ARG A 220 -23.82 -1.68 -5.33
CA ARG A 220 -22.52 -1.67 -6.02
C ARG A 220 -21.90 -0.28 -6.11
N GLU A 221 -22.67 0.75 -6.35
CA GLU A 221 -22.17 2.13 -6.41
C GLU A 221 -21.90 2.69 -5.02
N GLN A 222 -22.77 2.44 -4.03
CA GLN A 222 -22.53 2.84 -2.65
C GLN A 222 -21.29 2.13 -2.06
N PHE A 223 -21.16 0.83 -2.29
CA PHE A 223 -20.02 0.02 -1.84
C PHE A 223 -18.71 0.48 -2.49
N ARG A 224 -18.73 0.82 -3.78
CA ARG A 224 -17.61 1.42 -4.49
C ARG A 224 -17.22 2.77 -3.89
N ASN A 225 -18.18 3.59 -3.55
CA ASN A 225 -17.95 4.90 -2.96
C ASN A 225 -17.47 4.82 -1.50
N GLU A 226 -17.97 3.88 -0.69
CA GLU A 226 -17.49 3.65 0.68
C GLU A 226 -16.10 3.01 0.72
N LEU A 227 -15.79 2.10 -0.20
CA LEU A 227 -14.46 1.45 -0.31
C LEU A 227 -13.38 2.41 -0.82
N LEU A 228 -13.76 3.43 -1.60
CA LEU A 228 -12.83 4.41 -2.16
C LEU A 228 -12.66 5.66 -1.30
N GLN A 229 -13.52 5.87 -0.29
CA GLN A 229 -13.39 7.00 0.62
C GLN A 229 -12.33 6.71 1.71
N ASP A 230 -11.12 7.25 1.53
CA ASP A 230 -10.24 7.62 2.64
C ASP A 230 -10.98 8.72 3.42
N ARG A 231 -11.72 8.35 4.46
CA ARG A 231 -12.44 9.33 5.31
C ARG A 231 -11.41 10.14 6.08
N VAL A 232 -11.28 11.41 5.76
CA VAL A 232 -10.60 12.39 6.60
C VAL A 232 -11.61 12.84 7.67
N TYR A 233 -11.38 12.48 8.93
CA TYR A 233 -12.17 13.00 10.03
C TYR A 233 -11.73 14.43 10.31
N VAL A 234 -12.59 15.40 10.05
CA VAL A 234 -12.37 16.80 10.43
C VAL A 234 -13.06 17.01 11.78
N LEU A 235 -12.26 17.19 12.83
CA LEU A 235 -12.78 17.61 14.12
C LEU A 235 -13.22 19.07 14.05
N THR A 236 -14.48 19.34 14.36
CA THR A 236 -14.92 20.71 14.56
C THR A 236 -14.27 21.31 15.81
N PRO A 237 -14.14 22.65 15.95
CA PRO A 237 -13.61 23.29 17.15
C PRO A 237 -14.34 22.91 18.45
N GLN A 238 -15.53 22.28 18.34
CA GLN A 238 -16.32 21.78 19.47
C GLN A 238 -16.15 20.29 19.74
N GLY A 239 -15.18 19.62 19.08
CA GLY A 239 -14.86 18.21 19.33
C GLY A 239 -15.88 17.21 18.77
N LYS A 240 -16.75 17.62 17.83
CA LYS A 240 -17.66 16.72 17.13
C LYS A 240 -17.01 16.25 15.81
N VAL A 241 -17.16 14.94 15.52
CA VAL A 241 -16.73 14.31 14.25
C VAL A 241 -17.84 14.47 13.23
#